data_7bf3087a75488398c8210d0af4d6bf59
#
_entry.id   7bf3087a75488398c8210d0af4d6bf59
#
_cell.length_a   1.000
_cell.length_b   1.000
_cell.length_c   1.000
_cell.angle_alpha   90.00
_cell.angle_beta   90.00
_cell.angle_gamma   90.00
#
_symmetry.space_group_name_H-M   'P 1'
#
loop_
_entity.id
_entity.type
_entity.pdbx_description
1 polymer ?
#
loop_
_entity_poly.entity_id
_entity_poly.type
_entity_poly.pdbx_seq_one_letter_code
_entity_poly.pdbx_strand_id
1 'polypeptide(L)'
;MNYKLLFTATVCAAAFCAAPVHADYTSWQDPSYDFSKISRIYVGRVDMSDVALSSARQKSLETTFASRMNKAKIPKDVMLTIEAPTASKSLSVSRVQKASAESGTEEAGDLFEAAKAANAQVYILPRLTRWQVKSYIEPAHVEWRSVQVRDSYQDKDGNWHDFYRTETYPDYVPAREIPYAVVTMTFEWYDVESGELIASSEDDRTRNAENDPKGMYQRIVDRFAKDLKEKVEK
;
A
#
# COMPACT_ATOMS: atom_id res chain seq x y z
N MET A 1 -60.87 14.52 -16.04
CA MET A 1 -59.56 15.18 -16.22
C MET A 1 -58.58 14.42 -15.38
N ASN A 2 -57.72 13.62 -16.05
CA ASN A 2 -56.73 12.76 -15.36
C ASN A 2 -55.38 13.49 -15.28
N TYR A 3 -55.02 13.94 -14.09
CA TYR A 3 -53.68 14.46 -13.85
C TYR A 3 -52.76 13.30 -13.47
N LYS A 4 -51.88 12.88 -14.40
CA LYS A 4 -50.74 12.03 -14.10
C LYS A 4 -49.65 12.89 -13.46
N LEU A 5 -49.46 12.76 -12.15
CA LEU A 5 -48.31 13.30 -11.45
C LEU A 5 -47.10 12.45 -11.80
N LEU A 6 -46.19 13.02 -12.60
CA LEU A 6 -44.84 12.49 -12.80
C LEU A 6 -44.02 12.81 -11.56
N PHE A 7 -43.72 11.79 -10.76
CA PHE A 7 -42.67 11.88 -9.73
C PHE A 7 -41.32 11.73 -10.40
N THR A 8 -40.63 12.84 -10.57
CA THR A 8 -39.19 12.84 -10.91
C THR A 8 -38.44 12.61 -9.61
N ALA A 9 -37.97 11.39 -9.40
CA ALA A 9 -37.03 11.09 -8.31
C ALA A 9 -35.67 11.72 -8.66
N THR A 10 -35.39 12.88 -8.11
CA THR A 10 -34.05 13.47 -8.14
C THR A 10 -33.20 12.69 -7.16
N VAL A 11 -32.38 11.77 -7.67
CA VAL A 11 -31.30 11.13 -6.91
C VAL A 11 -30.28 12.21 -6.68
N CYS A 12 -30.30 12.86 -5.52
CA CYS A 12 -29.17 13.63 -5.04
C CYS A 12 -28.06 12.62 -4.71
N ALA A 13 -27.11 12.47 -5.63
CA ALA A 13 -25.85 11.83 -5.33
C ALA A 13 -25.15 12.69 -4.27
N ALA A 14 -25.23 12.27 -3.01
CA ALA A 14 -24.36 12.77 -1.97
C ALA A 14 -22.95 12.40 -2.41
N ALA A 15 -22.21 13.37 -2.91
CA ALA A 15 -20.77 13.24 -3.09
C ALA A 15 -20.17 13.05 -1.70
N PHE A 16 -20.07 11.82 -1.26
CA PHE A 16 -19.22 11.47 -0.16
C PHE A 16 -17.81 11.93 -0.56
N CYS A 17 -17.32 12.98 0.05
CA CYS A 17 -15.89 13.24 0.12
C CYS A 17 -15.27 12.11 0.96
N ALA A 18 -15.31 10.89 0.43
CA ALA A 18 -14.49 9.83 0.93
C ALA A 18 -13.07 10.31 0.73
N ALA A 19 -12.42 10.67 1.82
CA ALA A 19 -11.03 10.99 1.82
C ALA A 19 -10.27 9.89 1.07
N PRO A 20 -9.45 10.23 0.08
CA PRO A 20 -8.92 9.25 -0.86
C PRO A 20 -8.05 8.23 -0.10
N VAL A 21 -8.56 7.02 0.03
CA VAL A 21 -7.70 5.87 0.25
C VAL A 21 -7.09 5.58 -1.11
N HIS A 22 -5.89 6.09 -1.33
CA HIS A 22 -5.17 5.86 -2.57
C HIS A 22 -4.23 4.68 -2.37
N ALA A 23 -4.31 3.70 -3.25
CA ALA A 23 -3.31 2.65 -3.38
C ALA A 23 -2.94 2.60 -4.85
N ASP A 24 -1.77 3.09 -5.17
CA ASP A 24 -1.21 3.04 -6.51
C ASP A 24 -0.15 1.94 -6.57
N TYR A 25 -0.21 1.13 -7.62
CA TYR A 25 0.73 0.07 -7.84
C TYR A 25 1.20 0.09 -9.29
N THR A 26 2.49 0.25 -9.45
CA THR A 26 3.13 0.18 -10.75
C THR A 26 4.11 -0.96 -10.79
N SER A 27 4.23 -1.62 -11.92
CA SER A 27 5.22 -2.67 -12.12
C SER A 27 5.72 -2.70 -13.54
N TRP A 28 6.99 -3.02 -13.69
CA TRP A 28 7.67 -3.24 -14.94
C TRP A 28 8.46 -4.55 -14.87
N GLN A 29 8.59 -5.22 -15.99
CA GLN A 29 9.47 -6.37 -16.15
C GLN A 29 10.07 -6.39 -17.54
N ASP A 30 11.30 -6.86 -17.65
CA ASP A 30 11.95 -7.07 -18.93
C ASP A 30 11.24 -8.23 -19.67
N PRO A 31 10.67 -7.96 -20.87
CA PRO A 31 9.98 -8.99 -21.63
C PRO A 31 10.91 -10.07 -22.19
N SER A 32 12.21 -9.82 -22.22
CA SER A 32 13.21 -10.78 -22.71
C SER A 32 13.70 -11.73 -21.62
N TYR A 33 13.46 -11.43 -20.35
CA TYR A 33 13.90 -12.24 -19.23
C TYR A 33 12.92 -13.36 -18.92
N ASP A 34 13.43 -14.59 -18.84
CA ASP A 34 12.61 -15.78 -18.58
C ASP A 34 12.51 -16.09 -17.07
N PHE A 35 11.51 -15.52 -16.43
CA PHE A 35 11.25 -15.72 -14.99
C PHE A 35 10.93 -17.17 -14.61
N SER A 36 10.51 -18.01 -15.56
CA SER A 36 10.19 -19.42 -15.29
C SER A 36 11.43 -20.28 -14.99
N LYS A 37 12.61 -19.80 -15.36
CA LYS A 37 13.89 -20.48 -15.10
C LYS A 37 14.50 -20.16 -13.74
N ILE A 38 13.89 -19.26 -12.99
CA ILE A 38 14.41 -18.88 -11.68
C ILE A 38 14.16 -20.02 -10.69
N SER A 39 15.23 -20.55 -10.13
CA SER A 39 15.20 -21.57 -9.09
C SER A 39 15.70 -21.08 -7.73
N ARG A 40 16.45 -19.96 -7.70
CA ARG A 40 17.00 -19.39 -6.46
C ARG A 40 16.92 -17.87 -6.46
N ILE A 41 16.29 -17.35 -5.42
CA ILE A 41 16.10 -15.91 -5.21
C ILE A 41 16.72 -15.53 -3.87
N TYR A 42 17.49 -14.47 -3.86
CA TYR A 42 17.99 -13.84 -2.65
C TYR A 42 17.27 -12.50 -2.46
N VAL A 43 16.62 -12.34 -1.32
CA VAL A 43 15.97 -11.09 -0.95
C VAL A 43 16.84 -10.37 0.07
N GLY A 44 17.37 -9.24 -0.30
CA GLY A 44 18.17 -8.39 0.56
C GLY A 44 17.36 -7.76 1.70
N ARG A 45 18.07 -7.10 2.59
CA ARG A 45 17.45 -6.33 3.67
C ARG A 45 16.66 -5.15 3.10
N VAL A 46 15.65 -4.73 3.84
CA VAL A 46 14.89 -3.53 3.46
C VAL A 46 15.79 -2.30 3.62
N ASP A 47 16.11 -1.65 2.51
CA ASP A 47 16.78 -0.36 2.53
C ASP A 47 15.81 0.71 3.04
N MET A 48 16.19 1.40 4.11
CA MET A 48 15.42 2.44 4.77
C MET A 48 16.19 3.76 4.85
N SER A 49 17.19 3.94 4.00
CA SER A 49 18.06 5.13 3.99
C SER A 49 17.29 6.42 3.68
N ASP A 50 16.20 6.32 2.91
CA ASP A 50 15.39 7.47 2.49
C ASP A 50 14.40 7.96 3.56
N VAL A 51 14.27 7.20 4.68
CA VAL A 51 13.28 7.50 5.72
C VAL A 51 13.94 7.70 7.09
N ALA A 52 13.52 8.75 7.79
CA ALA A 52 14.02 9.04 9.14
C ALA A 52 13.27 8.18 10.19
N LEU A 53 13.75 6.96 10.40
CA LEU A 53 13.20 6.03 11.38
C LEU A 53 14.19 5.73 12.50
N SER A 54 13.68 5.57 13.73
CA SER A 54 14.50 5.07 14.84
C SER A 54 14.97 3.64 14.57
N SER A 55 16.16 3.28 15.07
CA SER A 55 16.72 1.91 14.92
C SER A 55 15.77 0.82 15.41
N ALA A 56 15.02 1.09 16.48
CA ALA A 56 14.02 0.16 16.99
C ALA A 56 12.87 -0.06 15.99
N ARG A 57 12.42 1.00 15.31
CA ARG A 57 11.38 0.93 14.26
C ARG A 57 11.90 0.19 13.04
N GLN A 58 13.11 0.52 12.57
CA GLN A 58 13.76 -0.18 11.45
C GLN A 58 13.83 -1.69 11.71
N LYS A 59 14.37 -2.09 12.87
CA LYS A 59 14.43 -3.51 13.26
C LYS A 59 13.06 -4.18 13.31
N SER A 60 12.04 -3.48 13.80
CA SER A 60 10.66 -3.99 13.83
C SER A 60 10.10 -4.22 12.42
N LEU A 61 10.38 -3.31 11.48
CA LEU A 61 9.94 -3.43 10.08
C LEU A 61 10.70 -4.54 9.34
N GLU A 62 12.02 -4.65 9.51
CA GLU A 62 12.81 -5.77 8.96
C GLU A 62 12.31 -7.13 9.47
N THR A 63 12.06 -7.24 10.78
CA THR A 63 11.52 -8.48 11.37
C THR A 63 10.13 -8.80 10.80
N THR A 64 9.30 -7.77 10.62
CA THR A 64 7.96 -7.91 10.02
C THR A 64 8.06 -8.38 8.58
N PHE A 65 8.97 -7.77 7.79
CA PHE A 65 9.23 -8.15 6.41
C PHE A 65 9.64 -9.61 6.30
N ALA A 66 10.71 -10.00 6.99
CA ALA A 66 11.22 -11.37 6.97
C ALA A 66 10.16 -12.40 7.42
N SER A 67 9.39 -12.09 8.48
CA SER A 67 8.31 -12.97 8.96
C SER A 67 7.21 -13.17 7.93
N ARG A 68 6.84 -12.12 7.16
CA ARG A 68 5.79 -12.22 6.13
C ARG A 68 6.30 -12.92 4.87
N MET A 69 7.51 -12.62 4.45
CA MET A 69 8.13 -13.30 3.31
C MET A 69 8.33 -14.80 3.58
N ASN A 70 8.73 -15.19 4.80
CA ASN A 70 8.84 -16.59 5.19
C ASN A 70 7.48 -17.34 5.23
N LYS A 71 6.37 -16.62 5.37
CA LYS A 71 5.02 -17.19 5.31
C LYS A 71 4.48 -17.26 3.87
N ALA A 72 5.14 -16.61 2.94
CA ALA A 72 4.76 -16.65 1.53
C ALA A 72 4.87 -18.10 1.02
N LYS A 73 3.81 -18.59 0.40
CA LYS A 73 3.79 -19.93 -0.20
C LYS A 73 4.43 -19.86 -1.59
N ILE A 74 5.76 -19.78 -1.61
CA ILE A 74 6.54 -19.85 -2.85
C ILE A 74 6.53 -21.31 -3.37
N PRO A 75 6.56 -21.54 -4.71
CA PRO A 75 6.69 -22.88 -5.28
C PRO A 75 7.86 -23.65 -4.70
N LYS A 76 7.72 -24.97 -4.54
CA LYS A 76 8.73 -25.83 -3.87
C LYS A 76 10.05 -25.96 -4.64
N ASP A 77 10.00 -25.69 -5.92
CA ASP A 77 11.14 -25.70 -6.85
C ASP A 77 11.93 -24.39 -6.84
N VAL A 78 11.42 -23.35 -6.17
CA VAL A 78 12.09 -22.08 -6.00
C VAL A 78 12.60 -21.92 -4.56
N MET A 79 13.90 -21.81 -4.40
CA MET A 79 14.53 -21.55 -3.10
C MET A 79 14.59 -20.05 -2.83
N LEU A 80 13.88 -19.61 -1.79
CA LEU A 80 13.91 -18.21 -1.33
C LEU A 80 14.84 -18.08 -0.13
N THR A 81 15.87 -17.27 -0.25
CA THR A 81 16.76 -16.88 0.85
C THR A 81 16.50 -15.44 1.22
N ILE A 82 16.16 -15.17 2.48
CA ILE A 82 15.90 -13.81 2.98
C ILE A 82 17.05 -13.44 3.91
N GLU A 83 17.66 -12.29 3.66
CA GLU A 83 18.71 -11.79 4.51
C GLU A 83 18.22 -11.50 5.93
N ALA A 84 18.89 -12.08 6.92
CA ALA A 84 18.48 -11.94 8.31
C ALA A 84 18.66 -10.51 8.83
N PRO A 85 17.74 -10.01 9.67
CA PRO A 85 17.92 -8.72 10.34
C PRO A 85 19.19 -8.76 11.20
N THR A 86 20.10 -7.83 10.96
CA THR A 86 21.35 -7.80 11.73
C THR A 86 21.11 -7.35 13.16
N ALA A 87 21.66 -8.09 14.13
CA ALA A 87 21.79 -7.60 15.49
C ALA A 87 22.80 -6.45 15.49
N SER A 88 22.31 -5.22 15.55
CA SER A 88 23.05 -4.00 15.86
C SER A 88 24.50 -3.89 15.34
N LYS A 89 24.67 -3.64 14.06
CA LYS A 89 25.75 -2.78 13.54
C LYS A 89 25.08 -1.84 12.54
N SER A 90 25.17 -0.54 12.79
CA SER A 90 24.82 0.48 11.83
C SER A 90 25.76 0.34 10.63
N LEU A 91 25.37 -0.41 9.64
CA LEU A 91 25.91 -0.23 8.33
C LEU A 91 25.27 1.06 7.81
N SER A 92 26.06 2.12 7.79
CA SER A 92 25.82 3.21 6.88
C SER A 92 25.92 2.58 5.48
N VAL A 93 24.80 2.18 4.92
CA VAL A 93 24.71 1.90 3.50
C VAL A 93 25.04 3.22 2.85
N SER A 94 26.25 3.33 2.33
CA SER A 94 26.67 4.44 1.52
C SER A 94 25.62 4.58 0.43
N ARG A 95 25.01 5.74 0.40
CA ARG A 95 23.98 6.20 -0.53
C ARG A 95 24.32 5.66 -1.91
N VAL A 96 23.56 4.69 -2.41
CA VAL A 96 23.54 4.39 -3.84
C VAL A 96 22.93 5.64 -4.48
N GLN A 97 23.79 6.56 -4.85
CA GLN A 97 23.39 7.70 -5.65
C GLN A 97 22.78 7.13 -6.91
N LYS A 98 21.58 7.62 -7.20
CA LYS A 98 20.87 7.42 -8.47
C LYS A 98 21.93 7.46 -9.58
N ALA A 99 22.36 6.31 -10.05
CA ALA A 99 23.29 6.21 -11.15
C ALA A 99 22.55 6.72 -12.38
N SER A 100 22.83 7.98 -12.71
CA SER A 100 22.71 8.43 -14.07
C SER A 100 23.56 7.47 -14.88
N ALA A 101 23.00 6.97 -15.97
CA ALA A 101 23.61 5.95 -16.81
C ALA A 101 24.93 6.42 -17.41
N GLU A 102 26.00 6.43 -16.60
CA GLU A 102 27.40 6.51 -17.04
C GLU A 102 28.29 6.38 -15.80
N SER A 103 29.02 5.27 -15.70
CA SER A 103 30.07 5.01 -14.71
C SER A 103 29.61 4.42 -13.37
N GLY A 104 29.67 3.12 -13.23
CA GLY A 104 29.43 2.50 -11.92
C GLY A 104 29.60 0.98 -11.85
N THR A 105 30.71 0.43 -12.34
CA THR A 105 31.00 -1.03 -12.25
C THR A 105 31.58 -1.47 -10.91
N GLU A 106 31.98 -0.56 -10.02
CA GLU A 106 32.70 -0.93 -8.80
C GLU A 106 31.80 -1.03 -7.54
N GLU A 107 30.69 -0.30 -7.45
CA GLU A 107 29.80 -0.37 -6.28
C GLU A 107 28.73 -1.47 -6.38
N ALA A 108 28.38 -1.93 -7.57
CA ALA A 108 27.44 -3.03 -7.76
C ALA A 108 28.01 -4.38 -7.33
N GLY A 109 29.34 -4.55 -7.32
CA GLY A 109 30.00 -5.80 -6.96
C GLY A 109 29.70 -6.25 -5.52
N ASP A 110 29.66 -5.32 -4.60
CA ASP A 110 29.48 -5.58 -3.16
C ASP A 110 28.04 -5.96 -2.80
N LEU A 111 27.07 -5.41 -3.53
CA LEU A 111 25.64 -5.66 -3.30
C LEU A 111 25.22 -7.12 -3.56
N PHE A 112 25.85 -7.77 -4.53
CA PHE A 112 25.48 -9.14 -4.94
C PHE A 112 26.36 -10.22 -4.32
N GLU A 113 27.37 -9.90 -3.51
CA GLU A 113 28.26 -10.92 -2.93
C GLU A 113 27.51 -11.97 -2.11
N ALA A 114 26.57 -11.53 -1.26
CA ALA A 114 25.74 -12.44 -0.49
C ALA A 114 24.83 -13.29 -1.37
N ALA A 115 24.28 -12.72 -2.44
CA ALA A 115 23.44 -13.44 -3.40
C ALA A 115 24.28 -14.46 -4.21
N LYS A 116 25.48 -14.08 -4.63
CA LYS A 116 26.44 -14.97 -5.31
C LYS A 116 26.87 -16.12 -4.39
N ALA A 117 27.17 -15.83 -3.14
CA ALA A 117 27.52 -16.85 -2.14
C ALA A 117 26.36 -17.84 -1.88
N ALA A 118 25.12 -17.38 -2.00
CA ALA A 118 23.93 -18.21 -1.93
C ALA A 118 23.60 -18.94 -3.25
N ASN A 119 24.41 -18.77 -4.30
CA ASN A 119 24.14 -19.22 -5.66
C ASN A 119 22.76 -18.78 -6.18
N ALA A 120 22.32 -17.59 -5.83
CA ALA A 120 21.05 -17.02 -6.31
C ALA A 120 21.22 -16.54 -7.75
N GLN A 121 20.15 -16.70 -8.54
CA GLN A 121 20.06 -16.18 -9.89
C GLN A 121 19.54 -14.75 -9.88
N VAL A 122 18.65 -14.46 -8.94
CA VAL A 122 18.00 -13.15 -8.81
C VAL A 122 18.23 -12.59 -7.40
N TYR A 123 18.60 -11.32 -7.37
CA TYR A 123 18.64 -10.51 -6.16
C TYR A 123 17.49 -9.52 -6.16
N ILE A 124 16.76 -9.46 -5.05
CA ILE A 124 15.68 -8.48 -4.88
C ILE A 124 16.08 -7.49 -3.80
N LEU A 125 16.05 -6.21 -4.14
CA LEU A 125 16.28 -5.10 -3.22
C LEU A 125 14.95 -4.46 -2.84
N PRO A 126 14.40 -4.74 -1.65
CA PRO A 126 13.26 -4.01 -1.12
C PRO A 126 13.72 -2.67 -0.54
N ARG A 127 13.05 -1.57 -0.90
CA ARG A 127 13.38 -0.23 -0.45
C ARG A 127 12.15 0.47 0.08
N LEU A 128 12.23 1.05 1.28
CA LEU A 128 11.18 1.88 1.87
C LEU A 128 11.51 3.35 1.57
N THR A 129 10.80 3.94 0.61
CA THR A 129 11.08 5.29 0.09
C THR A 129 10.27 6.37 0.81
N ARG A 130 9.09 6.03 1.36
CA ARG A 130 8.27 6.93 2.16
C ARG A 130 7.72 6.25 3.40
N TRP A 131 7.79 6.96 4.51
CA TRP A 131 7.14 6.62 5.77
C TRP A 131 6.76 7.90 6.48
N GLN A 132 5.54 8.36 6.33
CA GLN A 132 5.13 9.66 6.82
C GLN A 132 3.76 9.59 7.47
N VAL A 133 3.59 10.34 8.55
CA VAL A 133 2.29 10.70 9.12
C VAL A 133 2.18 12.22 9.01
N LYS A 134 1.12 12.68 8.39
CA LYS A 134 0.81 14.09 8.17
C LYS A 134 -0.64 14.35 8.55
N SER A 135 -1.06 15.60 8.51
CA SER A 135 -2.46 15.99 8.65
C SER A 135 -2.84 17.02 7.61
N TYR A 136 -4.14 17.08 7.32
CA TYR A 136 -4.73 18.17 6.55
C TYR A 136 -5.96 18.70 7.28
N ILE A 137 -6.34 19.96 6.99
CA ILE A 137 -7.53 20.55 7.54
C ILE A 137 -8.68 20.28 6.58
N GLU A 138 -9.66 19.48 7.02
CA GLU A 138 -10.93 19.37 6.35
C GLU A 138 -11.73 20.66 6.62
N PRO A 139 -12.12 21.43 5.59
CA PRO A 139 -12.85 22.68 5.82
C PRO A 139 -14.22 22.41 6.42
N ALA A 140 -14.72 23.38 7.16
CA ALA A 140 -16.09 23.33 7.64
C ALA A 140 -17.09 23.23 6.45
N HIS A 141 -18.07 22.36 6.60
CA HIS A 141 -19.07 22.12 5.55
C HIS A 141 -20.43 21.77 6.16
N VAL A 142 -21.44 21.73 5.34
CA VAL A 142 -22.79 21.30 5.73
C VAL A 142 -23.06 19.92 5.13
N GLU A 143 -23.38 18.96 5.99
CA GLU A 143 -23.90 17.67 5.59
C GLU A 143 -25.41 17.63 5.72
N TRP A 144 -26.08 17.03 4.75
CA TRP A 144 -27.52 16.82 4.83
C TRP A 144 -27.80 15.43 5.42
N ARG A 145 -28.43 15.43 6.61
CA ARG A 145 -28.82 14.18 7.27
C ARG A 145 -30.30 13.93 7.08
N SER A 146 -30.62 12.69 6.76
CA SER A 146 -32.00 12.23 6.63
C SER A 146 -32.35 11.31 7.80
N VAL A 147 -33.46 11.61 8.45
CA VAL A 147 -34.01 10.76 9.51
C VAL A 147 -35.45 10.35 9.15
N GLN A 148 -35.80 9.16 9.59
CA GLN A 148 -37.19 8.72 9.50
C GLN A 148 -37.95 9.18 10.77
N VAL A 149 -38.92 10.04 10.58
CA VAL A 149 -39.77 10.51 11.65
C VAL A 149 -41.09 9.76 11.57
N ARG A 150 -41.50 9.16 12.69
CA ARG A 150 -42.82 8.55 12.80
C ARG A 150 -43.87 9.66 12.94
N ASP A 151 -44.87 9.59 12.12
CA ASP A 151 -46.00 10.50 12.16
C ASP A 151 -47.27 9.67 12.16
N SER A 152 -48.38 10.28 12.53
CA SER A 152 -49.67 9.57 12.58
C SER A 152 -50.82 10.46 12.07
N TYR A 153 -51.78 9.87 11.42
CA TYR A 153 -53.01 10.55 11.02
C TYR A 153 -54.22 9.73 11.43
N GLN A 154 -55.36 10.42 11.64
CA GLN A 154 -56.61 9.78 11.92
C GLN A 154 -57.42 9.67 10.63
N ASP A 155 -57.97 8.49 10.33
CA ASP A 155 -58.83 8.28 9.19
C ASP A 155 -60.26 8.79 9.46
N LYS A 156 -61.12 8.69 8.46
CA LYS A 156 -62.51 9.17 8.55
C LYS A 156 -63.36 8.40 9.56
N ASP A 157 -62.90 7.20 9.90
CA ASP A 157 -63.59 6.31 10.83
C ASP A 157 -63.06 6.46 12.27
N GLY A 158 -62.11 7.40 12.45
CA GLY A 158 -61.52 7.71 13.74
C GLY A 158 -60.34 6.83 14.16
N ASN A 159 -59.84 5.96 13.27
CA ASN A 159 -58.69 5.11 13.56
C ASN A 159 -57.36 5.84 13.31
N TRP A 160 -56.37 5.62 14.19
CA TRP A 160 -55.07 6.17 14.04
C TRP A 160 -54.20 5.24 13.19
N HIS A 161 -53.45 5.81 12.23
CA HIS A 161 -52.54 5.14 11.36
C HIS A 161 -51.16 5.79 11.48
N ASP A 162 -50.15 4.97 11.73
CA ASP A 162 -48.76 5.43 11.76
C ASP A 162 -48.14 5.33 10.38
N PHE A 163 -47.35 6.30 10.02
CA PHE A 163 -46.50 6.26 8.84
C PHE A 163 -45.15 6.89 9.13
N TYR A 164 -44.17 6.59 8.32
CA TYR A 164 -42.82 7.17 8.43
C TYR A 164 -42.63 8.14 7.27
N ARG A 165 -42.15 9.32 7.60
CA ARG A 165 -41.72 10.29 6.61
C ARG A 165 -40.22 10.55 6.79
N THR A 166 -39.51 10.82 5.69
CA THR A 166 -38.13 11.20 5.73
C THR A 166 -38.02 12.72 5.83
N GLU A 167 -37.44 13.19 6.91
CA GLU A 167 -37.04 14.59 7.05
C GLU A 167 -35.56 14.74 6.81
N THR A 168 -35.18 15.81 6.10
CA THR A 168 -33.79 16.14 5.81
C THR A 168 -33.46 17.48 6.43
N TYR A 169 -32.38 17.52 7.23
CA TYR A 169 -31.94 18.75 7.87
C TYR A 169 -30.44 18.94 7.65
N PRO A 170 -29.95 20.21 7.59
CA PRO A 170 -28.54 20.49 7.50
C PRO A 170 -27.88 20.27 8.86
N ASP A 171 -26.73 19.58 8.85
CA ASP A 171 -25.85 19.40 9.99
C ASP A 171 -24.53 20.11 9.71
N TYR A 172 -24.15 21.04 10.57
CA TYR A 172 -22.91 21.78 10.41
C TYR A 172 -21.74 20.98 10.97
N VAL A 173 -20.81 20.59 10.09
CA VAL A 173 -19.56 19.94 10.45
C VAL A 173 -18.47 21.01 10.54
N PRO A 174 -17.90 21.26 11.72
CA PRO A 174 -16.82 22.24 11.86
C PRO A 174 -15.55 21.76 11.17
N ALA A 175 -14.68 22.71 10.83
CA ALA A 175 -13.34 22.38 10.34
C ALA A 175 -12.60 21.50 11.35
N ARG A 176 -11.94 20.46 10.85
CA ARG A 176 -11.18 19.53 11.71
C ARG A 176 -9.88 19.11 11.05
N GLU A 177 -8.90 18.83 11.87
CA GLU A 177 -7.63 18.25 11.42
C GLU A 177 -7.77 16.73 11.29
N ILE A 178 -7.47 16.22 10.10
CA ILE A 178 -7.53 14.78 9.80
C ILE A 178 -6.10 14.28 9.58
N PRO A 179 -5.60 13.36 10.40
CA PRO A 179 -4.32 12.72 10.15
C PRO A 179 -4.42 11.79 8.94
N TYR A 180 -3.32 11.67 8.20
CA TYR A 180 -3.16 10.65 7.17
C TYR A 180 -1.74 10.09 7.17
N ALA A 181 -1.62 8.85 6.76
CA ALA A 181 -0.33 8.18 6.65
C ALA A 181 -0.02 7.83 5.19
N VAL A 182 1.27 7.88 4.85
CA VAL A 182 1.79 7.50 3.54
C VAL A 182 2.91 6.49 3.72
N VAL A 183 2.85 5.39 2.98
CA VAL A 183 3.92 4.39 2.89
C VAL A 183 4.14 4.05 1.43
N THR A 184 5.38 4.17 0.98
CA THR A 184 5.79 3.76 -0.37
C THR A 184 6.97 2.79 -0.27
N MET A 185 6.87 1.67 -0.97
CA MET A 185 7.97 0.73 -1.13
C MET A 185 8.21 0.44 -2.60
N THR A 186 9.48 0.28 -2.93
CA THR A 186 9.92 -0.22 -4.23
C THR A 186 10.61 -1.57 -4.06
N PHE A 187 10.49 -2.41 -5.07
CA PHE A 187 11.15 -3.72 -5.14
C PHE A 187 11.85 -3.82 -6.49
N GLU A 188 13.16 -3.82 -6.45
CA GLU A 188 14.01 -3.90 -7.65
C GLU A 188 14.59 -5.30 -7.75
N TRP A 189 14.49 -5.92 -8.92
CA TRP A 189 14.94 -7.27 -9.20
C TRP A 189 16.14 -7.20 -10.14
N TYR A 190 17.22 -7.79 -9.74
CA TYR A 190 18.45 -7.80 -10.49
C TYR A 190 18.85 -9.24 -10.84
N ASP A 191 19.28 -9.46 -12.06
CA ASP A 191 20.00 -10.67 -12.41
C ASP A 191 21.37 -10.63 -11.77
N VAL A 192 21.74 -11.68 -11.02
CA VAL A 192 22.98 -11.70 -10.22
C VAL A 192 24.22 -11.85 -11.10
N GLU A 193 24.09 -12.46 -12.28
CA GLU A 193 25.20 -12.68 -13.20
C GLU A 193 25.55 -11.42 -13.99
N SER A 194 24.54 -10.80 -14.60
CA SER A 194 24.74 -9.58 -15.40
C SER A 194 24.73 -8.30 -14.58
N GLY A 195 24.09 -8.30 -13.41
CA GLY A 195 23.84 -7.10 -12.60
C GLY A 195 22.75 -6.20 -13.16
N GLU A 196 22.03 -6.63 -14.19
CA GLU A 196 20.99 -5.83 -14.84
C GLU A 196 19.67 -5.86 -14.06
N LEU A 197 18.94 -4.74 -14.11
CA LEU A 197 17.58 -4.65 -13.58
C LEU A 197 16.63 -5.39 -14.51
N ILE A 198 15.99 -6.45 -14.01
CA ILE A 198 15.09 -7.31 -14.80
C ILE A 198 13.62 -7.08 -14.47
N ALA A 199 13.30 -6.52 -13.30
CA ALA A 199 11.94 -6.09 -12.95
C ALA A 199 11.97 -5.05 -11.85
N SER A 200 10.92 -4.25 -11.78
CA SER A 200 10.67 -3.33 -10.67
C SER A 200 9.19 -3.25 -10.35
N SER A 201 8.86 -2.97 -9.10
CA SER A 201 7.51 -2.61 -8.71
C SER A 201 7.52 -1.58 -7.59
N GLU A 202 6.50 -0.72 -7.59
CA GLU A 202 6.27 0.28 -6.56
C GLU A 202 4.84 0.17 -6.07
N ASP A 203 4.66 0.15 -4.75
CA ASP A 203 3.34 0.20 -4.08
C ASP A 203 3.32 1.45 -3.18
N ASP A 204 2.51 2.42 -3.57
CA ASP A 204 2.27 3.67 -2.82
C ASP A 204 0.89 3.59 -2.17
N ARG A 205 0.84 3.79 -0.86
CA ARG A 205 -0.41 3.76 -0.10
C ARG A 205 -0.56 4.98 0.76
N THR A 206 -1.71 5.62 0.61
CA THR A 206 -2.17 6.70 1.48
C THR A 206 -3.46 6.28 2.18
N ARG A 207 -3.55 6.52 3.47
CA ARG A 207 -4.74 6.26 4.27
C ARG A 207 -5.03 7.39 5.23
N ASN A 208 -6.27 7.88 5.18
CA ASN A 208 -6.74 8.88 6.12
C ASN A 208 -7.15 8.28 7.46
N ALA A 209 -7.17 9.14 8.48
CA ALA A 209 -7.43 8.78 9.86
C ALA A 209 -6.48 7.69 10.41
N GLU A 210 -5.28 7.58 9.86
CA GLU A 210 -4.28 6.59 10.25
C GLU A 210 -3.08 7.27 10.91
N ASN A 211 -2.75 6.86 12.11
CA ASN A 211 -1.62 7.36 12.89
C ASN A 211 -0.42 6.39 12.90
N ASP A 212 -0.63 5.12 12.54
CA ASP A 212 0.46 4.14 12.44
C ASP A 212 0.46 3.47 11.05
N PRO A 213 1.42 3.82 10.20
CA PRO A 213 1.52 3.25 8.85
C PRO A 213 1.88 1.76 8.80
N LYS A 214 2.13 1.12 9.94
CA LYS A 214 2.55 -0.29 10.01
C LYS A 214 1.61 -1.25 9.28
N GLY A 215 0.30 -1.01 9.40
CA GLY A 215 -0.70 -1.84 8.72
C GLY A 215 -0.64 -1.74 7.19
N MET A 216 -0.29 -0.56 6.66
CA MET A 216 -0.08 -0.35 5.22
C MET A 216 1.19 -1.05 4.73
N TYR A 217 2.30 -0.88 5.45
CA TYR A 217 3.55 -1.60 5.19
C TYR A 217 3.34 -3.11 5.08
N GLN A 218 2.61 -3.68 6.04
CA GLN A 218 2.31 -5.10 6.04
C GLN A 218 1.55 -5.55 4.79
N ARG A 219 0.56 -4.75 4.33
CA ARG A 219 -0.20 -5.05 3.10
C ARG A 219 0.64 -4.92 1.84
N ILE A 220 1.61 -3.99 1.82
CA ILE A 220 2.56 -3.88 0.72
C ILE A 220 3.42 -5.14 0.63
N VAL A 221 3.98 -5.59 1.76
CA VAL A 221 4.79 -6.81 1.81
C VAL A 221 3.97 -8.05 1.42
N ASP A 222 2.72 -8.17 1.88
CA ASP A 222 1.84 -9.28 1.49
C ASP A 222 1.54 -9.28 -0.01
N ARG A 223 1.32 -8.11 -0.60
CA ARG A 223 1.12 -7.96 -2.04
C ARG A 223 2.37 -8.36 -2.81
N PHE A 224 3.52 -7.84 -2.40
CA PHE A 224 4.79 -8.20 -3.01
C PHE A 224 5.04 -9.72 -2.95
N ALA A 225 4.77 -10.37 -1.81
CA ALA A 225 4.92 -11.81 -1.67
C ALA A 225 3.99 -12.59 -2.63
N LYS A 226 2.79 -12.07 -2.90
CA LYS A 226 1.87 -12.65 -3.88
C LYS A 226 2.39 -12.46 -5.31
N ASP A 227 2.85 -11.27 -5.65
CA ASP A 227 3.39 -10.95 -6.98
C ASP A 227 4.66 -11.76 -7.27
N LEU A 228 5.54 -11.93 -6.27
CA LEU A 228 6.71 -12.80 -6.35
C LEU A 228 6.29 -14.23 -6.73
N LYS A 229 5.31 -14.78 -6.02
CA LYS A 229 4.78 -16.10 -6.31
C LYS A 229 4.26 -16.19 -7.75
N GLU A 230 3.42 -15.26 -8.18
CA GLU A 230 2.83 -15.24 -9.52
C GLU A 230 3.89 -15.14 -10.64
N LYS A 231 5.00 -14.42 -10.40
CA LYS A 231 6.10 -14.31 -11.37
C LYS A 231 6.88 -15.61 -11.56
N VAL A 232 7.03 -16.41 -10.51
CA VAL A 232 7.84 -17.65 -10.54
C VAL A 232 7.01 -18.93 -10.74
N GLU A 233 5.69 -18.87 -10.65
CA GLU A 233 4.78 -20.00 -10.92
C GLU A 233 4.52 -20.24 -12.42
N LYS A 234 5.00 -19.39 -13.30
CA LYS A 234 4.82 -19.51 -14.76
C LYS A 234 5.87 -20.42 -15.33
#